data_0d4fb88b55f1bd9b965c02719f56fa63
#
_entry.id   0d4fb88b55f1bd9b965c02719f56fa63
#
_cell.length_a   1.000
_cell.length_b   1.000
_cell.length_c   1.000
_cell.angle_alpha   90.00
_cell.angle_beta   90.00
_cell.angle_gamma   90.00
#
_symmetry.space_group_name_H-M   'P 1'
#
loop_
_entity.id
_entity.type
_entity.pdbx_description
1 polymer ?
#
loop_
_entity_poly.entity_id
_entity_poly.type
_entity_poly.pdbx_seq_one_letter_code
_entity_poly.pdbx_strand_id
1 'polypeptide(L)'
;LYYDCNDSSSLMVMEDLDNWAKSCFEKTDFGTHAAVSVVTKQGYSDDANGSNISGNTAWLKICRVKNSFAFHYSEDGIHYFMTRFFNLSGKKTVKVGLLAQAPQGNGGNRIYEDLHIEKKTVKNIRFGE
;
A
#
# COMPACT_ATOMS: atom_id res chain seq x y z
N LEU A 1 -8.82 -19.12 4.50
CA LEU A 1 -8.39 -18.02 5.37
C LEU A 1 -9.54 -17.01 5.45
N TYR A 2 -10.11 -16.88 6.64
CA TYR A 2 -11.13 -15.87 6.89
C TYR A 2 -10.41 -14.60 7.34
N TYR A 3 -10.64 -13.51 6.62
CA TYR A 3 -10.24 -12.18 7.02
C TYR A 3 -11.45 -11.44 7.56
N ASP A 4 -11.30 -10.81 8.69
CA ASP A 4 -12.28 -9.89 9.20
C ASP A 4 -12.15 -8.52 8.51
N CYS A 5 -13.14 -7.67 8.69
CA CYS A 5 -13.17 -6.35 8.10
C CYS A 5 -11.92 -5.54 8.47
N ASN A 6 -11.31 -4.86 7.49
CA ASN A 6 -10.08 -4.09 7.61
C ASN A 6 -8.82 -4.90 7.97
N ASP A 7 -8.89 -6.23 7.93
CA ASP A 7 -7.69 -7.06 7.97
C ASP A 7 -6.88 -6.85 6.70
N SER A 8 -5.60 -6.54 6.85
CA SER A 8 -4.77 -6.23 5.68
C SER A 8 -3.33 -6.71 5.76
N SER A 9 -2.77 -6.92 4.57
CA SER A 9 -1.34 -7.02 4.30
C SER A 9 -0.91 -5.75 3.56
N SER A 10 0.09 -5.05 4.08
CA SER A 10 0.40 -3.71 3.58
C SER A 10 1.87 -3.49 3.33
N LEU A 11 2.16 -2.66 2.35
CA LEU A 11 3.45 -2.05 2.10
C LEU A 11 3.38 -0.58 2.52
N MET A 12 4.29 -0.15 3.38
CA MET A 12 4.23 1.15 4.05
C MET A 12 5.44 2.01 3.74
N VAL A 13 5.22 3.31 3.59
CA VAL A 13 6.25 4.34 3.58
C VAL A 13 5.99 5.34 4.70
N MET A 14 7.03 5.71 5.44
CA MET A 14 6.93 6.57 6.61
C MET A 14 8.07 7.59 6.64
N GLU A 15 7.73 8.86 6.82
CA GLU A 15 8.67 9.93 7.14
C GLU A 15 8.82 10.09 8.66
N ASP A 16 7.71 10.02 9.38
CA ASP A 16 7.57 10.05 10.84
C ASP A 16 6.18 9.55 11.25
N LEU A 17 5.85 9.65 12.53
CA LEU A 17 4.58 9.17 13.08
C LEU A 17 3.36 9.93 12.58
N ASP A 18 3.54 11.18 12.15
CA ASP A 18 2.46 12.05 11.65
C ASP A 18 2.37 12.08 10.13
N ASN A 19 3.40 11.55 9.43
CA ASN A 19 3.48 11.59 7.96
C ASN A 19 3.89 10.22 7.42
N TRP A 20 2.92 9.46 6.97
CA TRP A 20 3.11 8.11 6.45
C TRP A 20 1.99 7.74 5.48
N ALA A 21 2.22 6.69 4.73
CA ALA A 21 1.19 6.12 3.87
C ALA A 21 1.37 4.61 3.75
N LYS A 22 0.28 3.90 3.50
CA LYS A 22 0.29 2.46 3.25
C LYS A 22 -0.58 2.09 2.06
N SER A 23 -0.10 1.12 1.30
CA SER A 23 -0.84 0.40 0.27
C SER A 23 -1.23 -0.95 0.84
N CYS A 24 -2.50 -1.28 0.82
CA CYS A 24 -3.05 -2.44 1.48
C CYS A 24 -3.68 -3.40 0.46
N PHE A 25 -3.44 -4.69 0.65
CA PHE A 25 -4.34 -5.73 0.21
C PHE A 25 -5.26 -6.04 1.39
N GLU A 26 -6.51 -5.63 1.31
CA GLU A 26 -7.40 -5.51 2.47
C GLU A 26 -8.78 -6.09 2.20
N LYS A 27 -9.39 -6.66 3.22
CA LYS A 27 -10.82 -6.96 3.21
C LYS A 27 -11.60 -5.70 3.57
N THR A 28 -12.36 -5.19 2.62
CA THR A 28 -13.14 -3.96 2.79
C THR A 28 -14.40 -4.16 3.62
N ASP A 29 -15.01 -3.05 4.05
CA ASP A 29 -16.31 -3.03 4.72
C ASP A 29 -17.44 -3.64 3.87
N PHE A 30 -17.25 -3.70 2.55
CA PHE A 30 -18.20 -4.31 1.62
C PHE A 30 -18.02 -5.82 1.45
N GLY A 31 -17.06 -6.42 2.20
CA GLY A 31 -16.77 -7.85 2.16
C GLY A 31 -15.94 -8.29 0.94
N THR A 32 -15.43 -7.36 0.16
CA THR A 32 -14.54 -7.63 -0.97
C THR A 32 -13.07 -7.56 -0.54
N HIS A 33 -12.18 -8.21 -1.28
CA HIS A 33 -10.74 -7.92 -1.20
C HIS A 33 -10.42 -6.81 -2.19
N ALA A 34 -9.65 -5.83 -1.78
CA ALA A 34 -9.31 -4.70 -2.63
C ALA A 34 -7.91 -4.13 -2.35
N ALA A 35 -7.42 -3.39 -3.33
CA ALA A 35 -6.27 -2.50 -3.15
C ALA A 35 -6.76 -1.23 -2.46
N VAL A 36 -6.48 -1.10 -1.18
CA VAL A 36 -6.84 0.07 -0.36
C VAL A 36 -5.60 0.92 -0.10
N SER A 37 -5.77 2.21 0.06
CA SER A 37 -4.66 3.10 0.42
C SER A 37 -5.04 4.03 1.55
N VAL A 38 -4.08 4.29 2.45
CA VAL A 38 -4.20 5.30 3.49
C VAL A 38 -3.03 6.26 3.37
N VAL A 39 -3.31 7.55 3.44
CA VAL A 39 -2.29 8.61 3.50
C VAL A 39 -2.54 9.45 4.74
N THR A 40 -1.53 9.56 5.58
CA THR A 40 -1.56 10.36 6.80
C THR A 40 -0.61 11.54 6.67
N LYS A 41 -1.12 12.74 6.90
CA LYS A 41 -0.36 13.99 6.90
C LYS A 41 -0.68 14.78 8.15
N GLN A 42 0.36 15.18 8.89
CA GLN A 42 0.20 15.94 10.12
C GLN A 42 -0.76 15.27 11.11
N GLY A 43 -0.72 13.93 11.18
CA GLY A 43 -1.59 13.13 12.03
C GLY A 43 -3.00 12.88 11.50
N TYR A 44 -3.40 13.50 10.39
CA TYR A 44 -4.71 13.29 9.76
C TYR A 44 -4.60 12.26 8.64
N SER A 45 -5.43 11.23 8.75
CA SER A 45 -5.48 10.14 7.78
C SER A 45 -6.67 10.30 6.86
N ASP A 46 -6.45 10.04 5.57
CA ASP A 46 -7.52 9.75 4.63
C ASP A 46 -7.27 8.40 3.96
N ASP A 47 -8.33 7.65 3.73
CA ASP A 47 -8.27 6.35 3.07
C ASP A 47 -9.08 6.36 1.78
N ALA A 48 -8.78 5.41 0.92
CA ALA A 48 -9.50 5.22 -0.33
C ALA A 48 -9.55 3.75 -0.70
N ASN A 49 -10.75 3.26 -0.94
CA ASN A 49 -10.97 1.97 -1.56
C ASN A 49 -10.62 2.08 -3.05
N GLY A 50 -9.75 1.18 -3.49
CA GLY A 50 -9.37 1.05 -4.89
C GLY A 50 -10.10 -0.13 -5.54
N SER A 51 -9.46 -0.71 -6.54
CA SER A 51 -10.03 -1.83 -7.29
C SER A 51 -10.13 -3.09 -6.45
N ASN A 52 -11.21 -3.85 -6.66
CA ASN A 52 -11.33 -5.19 -6.12
C ASN A 52 -10.28 -6.12 -6.70
N ILE A 53 -9.84 -7.06 -5.89
CA ILE A 53 -8.86 -8.09 -6.24
C ILE A 53 -9.56 -9.44 -6.12
N SER A 54 -9.53 -10.24 -7.16
CA SER A 54 -10.31 -11.48 -7.24
C SER A 54 -9.72 -12.63 -6.43
N GLY A 55 -8.42 -12.62 -6.19
CA GLY A 55 -7.68 -13.71 -5.54
C GLY A 55 -7.29 -13.45 -4.10
N ASN A 56 -6.40 -14.31 -3.61
CA ASN A 56 -5.81 -14.23 -2.27
C ASN A 56 -4.38 -13.69 -2.27
N THR A 57 -3.90 -13.26 -3.42
CA THR A 57 -2.53 -12.78 -3.63
C THR A 57 -2.59 -11.47 -4.40
N ALA A 58 -1.74 -10.53 -4.00
CA ALA A 58 -1.54 -9.28 -4.72
C ALA A 58 -0.08 -8.86 -4.63
N TRP A 59 0.39 -8.20 -5.67
CA TRP A 59 1.68 -7.52 -5.66
C TRP A 59 1.44 -6.03 -5.38
N LEU A 60 2.17 -5.51 -4.42
CA LEU A 60 2.11 -4.10 -4.07
C LEU A 60 3.44 -3.43 -4.40
N LYS A 61 3.38 -2.23 -4.97
CA LYS A 61 4.56 -1.46 -5.34
C LYS A 61 4.43 -0.01 -4.89
N ILE A 62 5.52 0.55 -4.37
CA ILE A 62 5.67 1.98 -4.10
C ILE A 62 6.74 2.54 -5.04
N CYS A 63 6.40 3.60 -5.74
CA CYS A 63 7.36 4.41 -6.49
C CYS A 63 7.51 5.77 -5.83
N ARG A 64 8.74 6.29 -5.81
CA ARG A 64 9.04 7.65 -5.36
C ARG A 64 9.85 8.40 -6.40
N VAL A 65 9.40 9.61 -6.74
CA VAL A 65 10.17 10.58 -7.52
C VAL A 65 10.15 11.91 -6.78
N LYS A 66 11.30 12.33 -6.24
CA LYS A 66 11.41 13.52 -5.36
C LYS A 66 10.45 13.40 -4.17
N ASN A 67 9.45 14.28 -4.08
CA ASN A 67 8.44 14.32 -3.02
C ASN A 67 7.13 13.64 -3.40
N SER A 68 7.04 13.13 -4.62
CA SER A 68 5.85 12.44 -5.11
C SER A 68 5.98 10.94 -4.95
N PHE A 69 4.91 10.33 -4.51
CA PHE A 69 4.79 8.88 -4.34
C PHE A 69 3.62 8.37 -5.18
N ALA A 70 3.71 7.14 -5.62
CA ALA A 70 2.59 6.42 -6.17
C ALA A 70 2.56 4.99 -5.66
N PHE A 71 1.37 4.53 -5.31
CA PHE A 71 1.07 3.14 -5.02
C PHE A 71 0.50 2.46 -6.25
N HIS A 72 0.94 1.24 -6.46
CA HIS A 72 0.42 0.38 -7.51
C HIS A 72 0.13 -1.00 -6.94
N TYR A 73 -0.82 -1.69 -7.55
CA TYR A 73 -1.11 -3.09 -7.29
C TYR A 73 -1.10 -3.89 -8.58
N SER A 74 -0.94 -5.19 -8.47
CA SER A 74 -1.08 -6.13 -9.56
C SER A 74 -1.68 -7.45 -9.05
N GLU A 75 -2.45 -8.14 -9.90
CA GLU A 75 -2.97 -9.47 -9.60
C GLU A 75 -2.13 -10.59 -10.26
N ASP A 76 -1.23 -10.25 -11.18
CA ASP A 76 -0.39 -11.20 -11.91
C ASP A 76 1.13 -10.97 -11.74
N GLY A 77 1.51 -9.89 -11.05
CA GLY A 77 2.91 -9.49 -10.86
C GLY A 77 3.56 -8.85 -12.09
N ILE A 78 2.83 -8.68 -13.18
CA ILE A 78 3.31 -8.16 -14.46
C ILE A 78 2.64 -6.82 -14.78
N HIS A 79 1.32 -6.78 -14.75
CA HIS A 79 0.54 -5.59 -15.07
C HIS A 79 0.18 -4.85 -13.80
N TYR A 80 0.70 -3.63 -13.66
CA TYR A 80 0.50 -2.79 -12.49
C TYR A 80 -0.44 -1.62 -12.78
N PHE A 81 -1.34 -1.37 -11.84
CA PHE A 81 -2.32 -0.29 -11.89
C PHE A 81 -2.11 0.65 -10.70
N MET A 82 -2.17 1.96 -10.93
CA MET A 82 -2.00 2.93 -9.87
C MET A 82 -3.22 2.97 -8.95
N THR A 83 -2.98 2.77 -7.65
CA THR A 83 -4.00 2.92 -6.60
C THR A 83 -4.08 4.35 -6.10
N ARG A 84 -2.92 5.00 -5.92
CA ARG A 84 -2.85 6.34 -5.34
C ARG A 84 -1.62 7.10 -5.80
N PHE A 85 -1.79 8.39 -6.04
CA PHE A 85 -0.70 9.35 -6.22
C PHE A 85 -0.78 10.39 -5.09
N PHE A 86 0.33 10.65 -4.39
CA PHE A 86 0.32 11.51 -3.21
C PHE A 86 1.69 12.11 -2.92
N ASN A 87 1.71 13.07 -1.98
CA ASN A 87 2.92 13.63 -1.39
C ASN A 87 2.84 13.48 0.12
N LEU A 88 3.99 13.36 0.77
CA LEU A 88 4.14 13.50 2.22
C LEU A 88 4.75 14.87 2.57
N SER A 89 5.42 15.00 3.72
CA SER A 89 5.99 16.28 4.16
C SER A 89 7.23 16.71 3.37
N GLY A 90 7.87 15.80 2.65
CA GLY A 90 9.02 16.07 1.78
C GLY A 90 10.38 15.77 2.40
N LYS A 91 10.44 14.93 3.41
CA LYS A 91 11.74 14.48 3.96
C LYS A 91 12.55 13.73 2.91
N LYS A 92 13.87 13.96 2.91
CA LYS A 92 14.79 13.30 1.98
C LYS A 92 14.81 11.79 2.15
N THR A 93 14.78 11.32 3.40
CA THR A 93 14.81 9.90 3.76
C THR A 93 13.45 9.46 4.28
N VAL A 94 13.02 8.29 3.86
CA VAL A 94 11.82 7.62 4.33
C VAL A 94 12.17 6.21 4.77
N LYS A 95 11.38 5.67 5.69
CA LYS A 95 11.38 4.25 6.02
C LYS A 95 10.38 3.54 5.14
N VAL A 96 10.70 2.33 4.72
CA VAL A 96 9.80 1.44 3.98
C VAL A 96 9.72 0.12 4.73
N GLY A 97 8.54 -0.47 4.82
CA GLY A 97 8.36 -1.71 5.56
C GLY A 97 7.04 -2.39 5.24
N LEU A 98 6.91 -3.57 5.81
CA LEU A 98 5.70 -4.38 5.75
C LEU A 98 4.88 -4.19 7.02
N LEU A 99 3.56 -4.21 6.88
CA LEU A 99 2.62 -4.09 7.99
C LEU A 99 1.52 -5.13 7.82
N ALA A 100 1.27 -5.91 8.86
CA ALA A 100 0.09 -6.75 8.98
C ALA A 100 -0.82 -6.16 10.04
N GLN A 101 -2.10 -6.04 9.76
CA GLN A 101 -3.08 -5.57 10.74
C GLN A 101 -4.33 -6.42 10.75
N ALA A 102 -4.92 -6.52 11.92
CA ALA A 102 -6.22 -7.13 12.18
C ALA A 102 -6.91 -6.32 13.28
N PRO A 103 -7.53 -5.21 12.94
CA PRO A 103 -8.11 -4.29 13.93
C PRO A 103 -9.35 -4.87 14.61
N GLN A 104 -9.96 -5.87 14.00
CA GLN A 104 -11.13 -6.59 14.50
C GLN A 104 -10.91 -8.10 14.38
N GLY A 105 -11.72 -8.89 15.09
CA GLY A 105 -11.69 -10.33 15.02
C GLY A 105 -10.44 -10.99 15.60
N ASN A 106 -10.15 -12.19 15.16
CA ASN A 106 -9.10 -13.05 15.72
C ASN A 106 -7.77 -12.95 14.93
N GLY A 107 -7.68 -12.09 13.95
CA GLY A 107 -6.51 -11.97 13.09
C GLY A 107 -6.34 -13.13 12.12
N GLY A 108 -5.12 -13.31 11.62
CA GLY A 108 -4.78 -14.38 10.68
C GLY A 108 -3.34 -14.25 10.19
N ASN A 109 -2.89 -15.27 9.46
CA ASN A 109 -1.55 -15.28 8.90
C ASN A 109 -1.48 -14.40 7.66
N ARG A 110 -0.38 -13.65 7.54
CA ARG A 110 -0.02 -12.88 6.36
C ARG A 110 1.33 -13.37 5.87
N ILE A 111 1.41 -13.70 4.59
CA ILE A 111 2.64 -14.17 3.96
C ILE A 111 3.12 -13.08 3.02
N TYR A 112 4.37 -12.69 3.17
CA TYR A 112 5.05 -11.74 2.30
C TYR A 112 6.21 -12.45 1.62
N GLU A 113 6.32 -12.25 0.33
CA GLU A 113 7.37 -12.84 -0.49
C GLU A 113 7.99 -11.73 -1.35
N ASP A 114 9.22 -11.95 -1.80
CA ASP A 114 9.92 -11.12 -2.80
C ASP A 114 9.99 -9.63 -2.47
N LEU A 115 10.23 -9.26 -1.19
CA LEU A 115 10.46 -7.87 -0.83
C LEU A 115 11.72 -7.36 -1.54
N HIS A 116 11.55 -6.42 -2.45
CA HIS A 116 12.60 -5.86 -3.26
C HIS A 116 12.61 -4.33 -3.17
N ILE A 117 13.80 -3.74 -2.98
CA ILE A 117 13.99 -2.29 -2.91
C ILE A 117 15.09 -1.90 -3.89
N GLU A 118 14.78 -1.02 -4.83
CA GLU A 118 15.72 -0.48 -5.80
C GLU A 118 15.85 1.03 -5.67
N LYS A 119 17.08 1.53 -5.74
CA LYS A 119 17.35 2.95 -5.91
C LYS A 119 17.43 3.28 -7.39
N LYS A 120 16.27 3.54 -7.99
CA LYS A 120 16.20 3.97 -9.39
C LYS A 120 15.13 5.05 -9.57
N THR A 121 15.31 5.86 -10.59
CA THR A 121 14.28 6.80 -11.05
C THR A 121 13.36 6.12 -12.04
N VAL A 122 12.07 6.18 -11.80
CA VAL A 122 11.06 5.75 -12.78
C VAL A 122 10.79 6.87 -13.78
N LYS A 123 10.57 6.51 -15.04
CA LYS A 123 10.29 7.49 -16.11
C LYS A 123 8.89 8.08 -15.98
N ASN A 124 7.94 7.25 -15.61
CA ASN A 124 6.57 7.65 -15.39
C ASN A 124 6.06 7.07 -14.06
N ILE A 125 5.97 7.92 -13.05
CA ILE A 125 5.54 7.50 -11.72
C ILE A 125 4.10 6.97 -11.69
N ARG A 126 3.24 7.43 -12.60
CA ARG A 126 1.84 6.97 -12.67
C ARG A 126 1.72 5.54 -13.20
N PHE A 127 2.62 5.12 -14.05
CA PHE A 127 2.71 3.73 -14.52
C PHE A 127 3.68 2.88 -13.68
N GLY A 128 4.50 3.51 -12.84
CA GLY A 128 5.48 2.81 -12.03
C GLY A 128 6.68 2.28 -12.83
N GLU A 129 7.01 2.94 -13.93
CA GLU A 129 8.05 2.55 -14.92
C GLU A 129 9.10 3.64 -15.12
#